data_fe4b45700b6b610cf9c29a727d6e5420
#
_entry.id   fe4b45700b6b610cf9c29a727d6e5420
#
_cell.length_a   1.000
_cell.length_b   1.000
_cell.length_c   1.000
_cell.angle_alpha   90.00
_cell.angle_beta   90.00
_cell.angle_gamma   90.00
#
_symmetry.space_group_name_H-M   'P 1'
#
loop_
_entity.id
_entity.type
_entity.pdbx_description
1 polymer ?
#
loop_
_entity_poly.entity_id
_entity_poly.type
_entity_poly.pdbx_seq_one_letter_code
_entity_poly.pdbx_strand_id
1 'polypeptide(L)'
;MSQQIVIAEQLRIAAVLTDERVDELIVAQGRYQIGDVYLGTVENVLPGIDAAFVNIGESEKNGFIHVTDLGPLRLKKGSAGITELLEPRQKVLVQVMKEPTGTKGPRLTGNLALPGRYLVLQPHGLGVNISRRISAEAERNRLRALGVLIKPPGAGLLIRTEAEGISEELLIDDLEALLRQWEAIQQAAETSVPPVLLNRDEDFIHRILRDHMGPDLARVVVDDPAAVSRVGSFLGSEHGNVVVESHDESTELLEHYKINAAIRDALRPRVDLPSGGYVIIEPTEALTVIDVNSGSFTRSANARETVLWTNVEAAIEIARQLKLRNIGGVIIIDFIDMDSRRDQLQL
;
A
#
# COMPACT_ATOMS: atom_id res chain seq x y z
N MET A 1 10.78 14.64 13.93
CA MET A 1 9.71 13.70 14.37
C MET A 1 10.32 12.31 14.37
N SER A 2 10.14 11.54 15.44
CA SER A 2 10.74 10.21 15.54
C SER A 2 9.73 9.17 15.08
N GLN A 3 10.03 8.45 14.00
CA GLN A 3 9.21 7.36 13.51
C GLN A 3 9.63 6.04 14.15
N GLN A 4 8.67 5.22 14.52
CA GLN A 4 8.92 3.83 14.92
C GLN A 4 7.92 2.88 14.24
N ILE A 5 8.37 1.67 14.00
CA ILE A 5 7.56 0.59 13.44
C ILE A 5 7.46 -0.52 14.48
N VAL A 6 6.23 -0.92 14.80
CA VAL A 6 5.92 -2.01 15.72
C VAL A 6 5.31 -3.14 14.94
N ILE A 7 5.86 -4.36 15.05
CA ILE A 7 5.47 -5.53 14.25
C ILE A 7 5.14 -6.70 15.17
N ALA A 8 3.86 -7.07 15.25
CA ALA A 8 3.38 -8.32 15.83
C ALA A 8 3.26 -9.36 14.70
N GLU A 9 4.37 -10.03 14.41
CA GLU A 9 4.46 -10.94 13.25
C GLU A 9 3.49 -12.12 13.35
N GLN A 10 3.37 -12.72 14.53
CA GLN A 10 2.47 -13.84 14.78
C GLN A 10 1.01 -13.49 14.52
N LEU A 11 0.61 -12.25 14.82
CA LEU A 11 -0.72 -11.73 14.58
C LEU A 11 -0.87 -11.11 13.19
N ARG A 12 0.24 -10.95 12.44
CA ARG A 12 0.31 -10.24 11.15
C ARG A 12 -0.29 -8.84 11.24
N ILE A 13 0.03 -8.13 12.32
CA ILE A 13 -0.36 -6.75 12.57
C ILE A 13 0.91 -5.92 12.73
N ALA A 14 0.97 -4.80 12.04
CA ALA A 14 2.02 -3.80 12.23
C ALA A 14 1.42 -2.41 12.37
N ALA A 15 2.16 -1.52 13.02
CA ALA A 15 1.80 -0.12 13.16
C ALA A 15 3.01 0.78 12.90
N VAL A 16 2.77 1.89 12.23
CA VAL A 16 3.74 2.99 12.11
C VAL A 16 3.30 4.08 13.06
N LEU A 17 4.21 4.47 13.96
CA LEU A 17 3.97 5.51 14.95
C LEU A 17 4.90 6.70 14.69
N THR A 18 4.38 7.91 14.94
CA THR A 18 5.17 9.14 14.98
C THR A 18 4.97 9.78 16.35
N ASP A 19 6.07 10.02 17.05
CA ASP A 19 6.03 10.59 18.41
C ASP A 19 5.00 9.89 19.33
N GLU A 20 5.04 8.55 19.39
CA GLU A 20 4.16 7.64 20.16
C GLU A 20 2.69 7.58 19.70
N ARG A 21 2.31 8.27 18.64
CA ARG A 21 0.97 8.23 18.07
C ARG A 21 0.90 7.29 16.88
N VAL A 22 -0.08 6.41 16.85
CA VAL A 22 -0.32 5.49 15.74
C VAL A 22 -0.87 6.26 14.55
N ASP A 23 -0.12 6.29 13.44
CA ASP A 23 -0.50 6.97 12.20
C ASP A 23 -0.96 6.00 11.11
N GLU A 24 -0.50 4.76 11.17
CA GLU A 24 -0.87 3.74 10.18
C GLU A 24 -0.97 2.36 10.83
N LEU A 25 -1.98 1.61 10.42
CA LEU A 25 -2.20 0.22 10.82
C LEU A 25 -2.16 -0.68 9.59
N ILE A 26 -1.39 -1.74 9.67
CA ILE A 26 -1.28 -2.75 8.61
C ILE A 26 -1.72 -4.09 9.20
N VAL A 27 -2.79 -4.67 8.62
CA VAL A 27 -3.35 -5.95 9.04
C VAL A 27 -3.36 -6.89 7.84
N ALA A 28 -2.62 -7.97 7.90
CA ALA A 28 -2.45 -8.91 6.79
C ALA A 28 -3.06 -10.28 7.12
N GLN A 29 -4.35 -10.30 7.45
CA GLN A 29 -5.09 -11.52 7.82
C GLN A 29 -5.97 -12.09 6.70
N GLY A 30 -6.08 -11.41 5.57
CA GLY A 30 -6.89 -11.84 4.42
C GLY A 30 -6.30 -13.04 3.67
N ARG A 31 -7.18 -13.84 3.04
CA ARG A 31 -6.76 -14.96 2.16
C ARG A 31 -6.05 -14.46 0.91
N TYR A 32 -6.52 -13.35 0.34
CA TYR A 32 -5.93 -12.69 -0.81
C TYR A 32 -5.24 -11.41 -0.35
N GLN A 33 -3.96 -11.29 -0.63
CA GLN A 33 -3.18 -10.11 -0.29
C GLN A 33 -2.82 -9.35 -1.57
N ILE A 34 -2.76 -8.03 -1.47
CA ILE A 34 -2.27 -7.20 -2.58
C ILE A 34 -0.84 -7.66 -2.91
N GLY A 35 -0.59 -7.89 -4.22
CA GLY A 35 0.69 -8.39 -4.70
C GLY A 35 0.76 -9.91 -4.92
N ASP A 36 -0.16 -10.70 -4.34
CA ASP A 36 -0.24 -12.15 -4.60
C ASP A 36 -0.36 -12.41 -6.10
N VAL A 37 0.43 -13.36 -6.62
CA VAL A 37 0.39 -13.77 -8.03
C VAL A 37 -0.21 -15.16 -8.13
N TYR A 38 -1.26 -15.27 -8.93
CA TYR A 38 -2.00 -16.52 -9.17
C TYR A 38 -1.94 -16.93 -10.63
N LEU A 39 -1.92 -18.24 -10.85
CA LEU A 39 -2.38 -18.83 -12.09
C LEU A 39 -3.87 -19.15 -11.92
N GLY A 40 -4.71 -18.38 -12.59
CA GLY A 40 -6.16 -18.51 -12.52
C GLY A 40 -6.78 -19.10 -13.78
N THR A 41 -8.07 -19.40 -13.71
CA THR A 41 -8.89 -19.85 -14.84
C THR A 41 -10.01 -18.84 -15.09
N VAL A 42 -10.18 -18.42 -16.33
CA VAL A 42 -11.30 -17.56 -16.74
C VAL A 42 -12.60 -18.33 -16.58
N GLU A 43 -13.51 -17.85 -15.74
CA GLU A 43 -14.84 -18.43 -15.53
C GLU A 43 -15.85 -17.84 -16.51
N ASN A 44 -15.99 -16.53 -16.49
CA ASN A 44 -16.96 -15.80 -17.31
C ASN A 44 -16.32 -14.58 -17.96
N VAL A 45 -16.67 -14.36 -19.21
CA VAL A 45 -16.34 -13.13 -19.95
C VAL A 45 -17.60 -12.28 -20.06
N LEU A 46 -17.51 -10.99 -19.74
CA LEU A 46 -18.62 -10.05 -19.66
C LEU A 46 -18.44 -8.93 -20.70
N PRO A 47 -18.92 -9.12 -21.94
CA PRO A 47 -18.69 -8.15 -23.01
C PRO A 47 -19.30 -6.76 -22.73
N GLY A 48 -20.44 -6.74 -22.05
CA GLY A 48 -21.17 -5.49 -21.77
C GLY A 48 -20.42 -4.48 -20.87
N ILE A 49 -19.38 -4.94 -20.17
CA ILE A 49 -18.53 -4.11 -19.29
C ILE A 49 -17.04 -4.32 -19.55
N ASP A 50 -16.68 -4.95 -20.66
CA ASP A 50 -15.29 -5.25 -21.05
C ASP A 50 -14.44 -5.88 -19.91
N ALA A 51 -15.01 -6.86 -19.21
CA ALA A 51 -14.40 -7.48 -18.05
C ALA A 51 -14.54 -9.00 -18.06
N ALA A 52 -13.82 -9.67 -17.16
CA ALA A 52 -13.95 -11.10 -16.92
C ALA A 52 -13.87 -11.43 -15.43
N PHE A 53 -14.48 -12.55 -15.06
CA PHE A 53 -14.25 -13.18 -13.77
C PHE A 53 -13.25 -14.32 -13.90
N VAL A 54 -12.28 -14.35 -12.99
CA VAL A 54 -11.20 -15.32 -12.95
C VAL A 54 -11.24 -16.07 -11.62
N ASN A 55 -11.31 -17.39 -11.70
CA ASN A 55 -11.16 -18.25 -10.56
C ASN A 55 -9.69 -18.33 -10.17
N ILE A 56 -9.36 -17.88 -8.95
CA ILE A 56 -8.02 -17.94 -8.37
C ILE A 56 -7.93 -18.85 -7.14
N GLY A 57 -8.96 -19.66 -6.89
CA GLY A 57 -8.97 -20.75 -5.90
C GLY A 57 -9.76 -20.42 -4.64
N GLU A 58 -9.16 -20.26 -3.57
CA GLU A 58 -9.55 -20.33 -2.16
C GLU A 58 -10.84 -19.63 -1.66
N SER A 59 -11.61 -18.96 -2.50
CA SER A 59 -12.83 -18.24 -2.12
C SER A 59 -13.98 -18.58 -3.04
N GLU A 60 -15.21 -18.52 -2.54
CA GLU A 60 -16.44 -18.59 -3.34
C GLU A 60 -16.59 -17.42 -4.34
N LYS A 61 -15.72 -16.37 -4.22
CA LYS A 61 -15.78 -15.18 -5.04
C LYS A 61 -14.63 -15.14 -6.03
N ASN A 62 -14.98 -15.18 -7.32
CA ASN A 62 -14.01 -15.00 -8.38
C ASN A 62 -13.41 -13.59 -8.39
N GLY A 63 -12.16 -13.49 -8.80
CA GLY A 63 -11.50 -12.23 -9.02
C GLY A 63 -12.04 -11.51 -10.27
N PHE A 64 -12.09 -10.19 -10.23
CA PHE A 64 -12.54 -9.34 -11.33
C PHE A 64 -11.33 -8.72 -12.05
N ILE A 65 -11.29 -8.85 -13.39
CA ILE A 65 -10.29 -8.23 -14.25
C ILE A 65 -10.98 -7.44 -15.39
N HIS A 66 -10.57 -6.18 -15.56
CA HIS A 66 -11.06 -5.35 -16.65
C HIS A 66 -10.10 -5.42 -17.86
N VAL A 67 -10.61 -5.20 -19.08
CA VAL A 67 -9.82 -5.25 -20.32
C VAL A 67 -8.57 -4.38 -20.29
N THR A 68 -8.61 -3.23 -19.59
CA THR A 68 -7.46 -2.35 -19.43
C THR A 68 -6.33 -2.94 -18.58
N ASP A 69 -6.66 -3.92 -17.73
CA ASP A 69 -5.75 -4.53 -16.78
C ASP A 69 -5.22 -5.89 -17.25
N LEU A 70 -5.50 -6.31 -18.48
CA LEU A 70 -5.08 -7.62 -19.03
C LEU A 70 -3.57 -7.75 -19.33
N GLY A 71 -2.83 -6.65 -19.25
CA GLY A 71 -1.38 -6.67 -19.44
C GLY A 71 -0.94 -7.18 -20.82
N PRO A 72 -0.09 -8.22 -20.86
CA PRO A 72 0.51 -8.71 -22.11
C PRO A 72 -0.50 -9.18 -23.15
N LEU A 73 -1.65 -9.68 -22.72
CA LEU A 73 -2.70 -10.14 -23.65
C LEU A 73 -3.27 -8.99 -24.48
N ARG A 74 -3.46 -7.83 -23.85
CA ARG A 74 -3.93 -6.62 -24.54
C ARG A 74 -2.86 -6.04 -25.49
N LEU A 75 -1.61 -6.05 -25.09
CA LEU A 75 -0.50 -5.53 -25.89
C LEU A 75 -0.33 -6.28 -27.22
N LYS A 76 -0.63 -7.58 -27.24
CA LYS A 76 -0.53 -8.43 -28.43
C LYS A 76 -1.61 -8.15 -29.49
N LYS A 77 -2.79 -7.69 -29.09
CA LYS A 77 -3.98 -7.54 -29.98
C LYS A 77 -4.50 -6.09 -30.10
N GLY A 78 -3.81 -5.11 -29.58
CA GLY A 78 -4.17 -3.70 -29.71
C GLY A 78 -5.45 -3.31 -28.97
N SER A 79 -6.43 -2.71 -29.68
CA SER A 79 -7.70 -2.23 -29.12
C SER A 79 -8.81 -3.28 -29.11
N ALA A 80 -8.49 -4.57 -29.17
CA ALA A 80 -9.47 -5.66 -29.15
C ALA A 80 -10.32 -5.65 -27.86
N GLY A 81 -11.58 -5.98 -27.97
CA GLY A 81 -12.49 -6.15 -26.83
C GLY A 81 -12.17 -7.41 -26.03
N ILE A 82 -12.75 -7.52 -24.83
CA ILE A 82 -12.47 -8.62 -23.90
C ILE A 82 -12.71 -10.00 -24.51
N THR A 83 -13.72 -10.16 -25.38
CA THR A 83 -14.07 -11.43 -26.07
C THR A 83 -13.07 -11.90 -27.11
N GLU A 84 -12.24 -10.98 -27.61
CA GLU A 84 -11.16 -11.34 -28.54
C GLU A 84 -9.85 -11.69 -27.78
N LEU A 85 -9.77 -11.33 -26.51
CA LEU A 85 -8.58 -11.46 -25.69
C LEU A 85 -8.64 -12.65 -24.72
N LEU A 86 -9.84 -12.97 -24.22
CA LEU A 86 -10.09 -14.03 -23.25
C LEU A 86 -11.20 -14.96 -23.68
N GLU A 87 -11.00 -16.23 -23.39
CA GLU A 87 -12.00 -17.30 -23.57
C GLU A 87 -12.28 -17.98 -22.22
N PRO A 88 -13.52 -18.48 -21.98
CA PRO A 88 -13.80 -19.30 -20.82
C PRO A 88 -12.86 -20.51 -20.73
N ARG A 89 -12.44 -20.86 -19.52
CA ARG A 89 -11.45 -21.90 -19.19
C ARG A 89 -10.00 -21.61 -19.60
N GLN A 90 -9.70 -20.44 -20.15
CA GLN A 90 -8.32 -20.01 -20.43
C GLN A 90 -7.55 -19.83 -19.14
N LYS A 91 -6.30 -20.32 -19.12
CA LYS A 91 -5.35 -20.05 -18.05
C LYS A 91 -4.82 -18.61 -18.17
N VAL A 92 -4.79 -17.90 -17.06
CA VAL A 92 -4.29 -16.51 -17.00
C VAL A 92 -3.42 -16.30 -15.77
N LEU A 93 -2.27 -15.64 -15.98
CA LEU A 93 -1.39 -15.21 -14.92
C LEU A 93 -1.86 -13.82 -14.45
N VAL A 94 -2.24 -13.71 -13.19
CA VAL A 94 -2.84 -12.48 -12.61
C VAL A 94 -2.28 -12.16 -11.25
N GLN A 95 -2.29 -10.88 -10.90
CA GLN A 95 -1.88 -10.38 -9.61
C GLN A 95 -3.05 -9.67 -8.92
N VAL A 96 -3.17 -9.83 -7.61
CA VAL A 96 -4.16 -9.12 -6.80
C VAL A 96 -3.77 -7.66 -6.68
N MET A 97 -4.61 -6.76 -7.19
CA MET A 97 -4.44 -5.31 -7.15
C MET A 97 -5.22 -4.66 -6.01
N LYS A 98 -6.39 -5.25 -5.67
CA LYS A 98 -7.19 -4.83 -4.51
C LYS A 98 -7.78 -6.07 -3.84
N GLU A 99 -7.78 -6.05 -2.52
CA GLU A 99 -8.40 -7.10 -1.71
C GLU A 99 -9.92 -7.15 -1.89
N PRO A 100 -10.55 -8.31 -1.60
CA PRO A 100 -12.01 -8.42 -1.60
C PRO A 100 -12.64 -7.43 -0.61
N THR A 101 -13.76 -6.82 -1.00
CA THR A 101 -14.50 -5.91 -0.11
C THR A 101 -15.98 -6.24 -0.12
N GLY A 102 -16.56 -6.44 1.05
CA GLY A 102 -17.99 -6.77 1.19
C GLY A 102 -18.39 -7.97 0.32
N THR A 103 -19.27 -7.75 -0.64
CA THR A 103 -19.76 -8.78 -1.59
C THR A 103 -18.88 -8.96 -2.82
N LYS A 104 -17.90 -8.07 -3.05
CA LYS A 104 -17.05 -8.08 -4.26
C LYS A 104 -15.81 -8.93 -4.04
N GLY A 105 -15.44 -9.73 -5.07
CA GLY A 105 -14.18 -10.46 -5.12
C GLY A 105 -12.96 -9.53 -5.31
N PRO A 106 -11.73 -10.08 -5.26
CA PRO A 106 -10.52 -9.30 -5.45
C PRO A 106 -10.45 -8.71 -6.86
N ARG A 107 -9.87 -7.51 -7.00
CA ARG A 107 -9.55 -6.95 -8.31
C ARG A 107 -8.19 -7.45 -8.76
N LEU A 108 -8.12 -7.91 -10.00
CA LEU A 108 -6.95 -8.52 -10.59
C LEU A 108 -6.36 -7.66 -11.72
N THR A 109 -5.06 -7.86 -11.96
CA THR A 109 -4.35 -7.30 -13.11
C THR A 109 -3.39 -8.32 -13.72
N GLY A 110 -3.23 -8.30 -15.03
CA GLY A 110 -2.17 -8.99 -15.77
C GLY A 110 -0.90 -8.15 -15.94
N ASN A 111 -0.94 -6.88 -15.52
CA ASN A 111 0.25 -6.02 -15.44
C ASN A 111 0.99 -6.31 -14.13
N LEU A 112 1.75 -7.40 -14.11
CA LEU A 112 2.47 -7.81 -12.90
C LEU A 112 3.53 -6.78 -12.53
N ALA A 113 3.65 -6.56 -11.21
CA ALA A 113 4.66 -5.70 -10.61
C ALA A 113 5.27 -6.43 -9.42
N LEU A 114 6.58 -6.67 -9.46
CA LEU A 114 7.33 -7.34 -8.38
C LEU A 114 8.14 -6.28 -7.64
N PRO A 115 7.74 -5.92 -6.42
CA PRO A 115 8.42 -4.89 -5.64
C PRO A 115 9.65 -5.45 -4.93
N GLY A 116 10.81 -4.85 -5.21
CA GLY A 116 12.03 -4.97 -4.42
C GLY A 116 12.17 -3.82 -3.42
N ARG A 117 13.34 -3.72 -2.82
CA ARG A 117 13.66 -2.64 -1.89
C ARG A 117 13.76 -1.29 -2.61
N TYR A 118 14.50 -1.26 -3.70
CA TYR A 118 14.82 -0.04 -4.45
C TYR A 118 14.10 0.05 -5.79
N LEU A 119 13.75 -1.09 -6.36
CA LEU A 119 13.17 -1.21 -7.69
C LEU A 119 11.81 -1.91 -7.64
N VAL A 120 10.99 -1.67 -8.68
CA VAL A 120 9.85 -2.54 -8.98
C VAL A 120 10.05 -3.06 -10.40
N LEU A 121 10.14 -4.37 -10.53
CA LEU A 121 10.21 -5.03 -11.84
C LEU A 121 8.80 -5.20 -12.41
N GLN A 122 8.59 -4.74 -13.62
CA GLN A 122 7.38 -4.95 -14.40
C GLN A 122 7.72 -5.87 -15.58
N PRO A 123 7.52 -7.19 -15.49
CA PRO A 123 8.03 -8.15 -16.49
C PRO A 123 7.56 -7.88 -17.91
N HIS A 124 6.40 -7.25 -18.07
CA HIS A 124 5.81 -6.87 -19.35
C HIS A 124 5.60 -5.36 -19.48
N GLY A 125 6.29 -4.59 -18.65
CA GLY A 125 6.24 -3.14 -18.65
C GLY A 125 7.13 -2.51 -19.72
N LEU A 126 7.05 -1.18 -19.81
CA LEU A 126 7.84 -0.40 -20.76
C LEU A 126 8.67 0.67 -20.04
N GLY A 127 9.91 0.83 -20.50
CA GLY A 127 10.78 1.95 -20.12
C GLY A 127 11.24 1.91 -18.66
N VAL A 128 11.79 3.04 -18.23
CA VAL A 128 12.26 3.28 -16.86
C VAL A 128 11.52 4.48 -16.29
N ASN A 129 10.82 4.27 -15.20
CA ASN A 129 10.13 5.30 -14.45
C ASN A 129 10.88 5.56 -13.13
N ILE A 130 10.86 6.80 -12.64
CA ILE A 130 11.50 7.21 -11.40
C ILE A 130 10.47 7.85 -10.49
N SER A 131 10.51 7.51 -9.20
CA SER A 131 9.65 8.12 -8.19
C SER A 131 9.63 9.65 -8.33
N ARG A 132 8.44 10.23 -8.25
CA ARG A 132 8.27 11.69 -8.30
C ARG A 132 8.80 12.39 -7.04
N ARG A 133 9.01 11.65 -5.96
CA ARG A 133 9.54 12.17 -4.70
C ARG A 133 11.03 12.47 -4.77
N ILE A 134 11.78 11.80 -5.64
CA ILE A 134 13.19 12.14 -5.92
C ILE A 134 13.18 13.44 -6.72
N SER A 135 13.52 14.55 -6.09
CA SER A 135 13.44 15.89 -6.67
C SER A 135 14.74 16.36 -7.33
N ALA A 136 15.90 15.88 -6.86
CA ALA A 136 17.21 16.26 -7.38
C ALA A 136 17.40 15.79 -8.82
N GLU A 137 17.52 16.73 -9.77
CA GLU A 137 17.60 16.41 -11.21
C GLU A 137 18.85 15.59 -11.56
N ALA A 138 20.00 15.90 -10.95
CA ALA A 138 21.22 15.13 -11.12
C ALA A 138 21.05 13.66 -10.74
N GLU A 139 20.41 13.41 -9.61
CA GLU A 139 20.13 12.05 -9.12
C GLU A 139 19.11 11.33 -10.01
N ARG A 140 18.04 12.01 -10.43
CA ARG A 140 17.10 11.46 -11.41
C ARG A 140 17.78 11.03 -12.71
N ASN A 141 18.74 11.82 -13.19
CA ASN A 141 19.48 11.51 -14.41
C ASN A 141 20.44 10.33 -14.21
N ARG A 142 21.12 10.25 -13.06
CA ARG A 142 21.96 9.11 -12.69
C ARG A 142 21.16 7.82 -12.66
N LEU A 143 20.05 7.81 -11.91
CA LEU A 143 19.17 6.66 -11.75
C LEU A 143 18.51 6.25 -13.09
N ARG A 144 18.15 7.22 -13.94
CA ARG A 144 17.60 6.93 -15.26
C ARG A 144 18.63 6.26 -16.16
N ALA A 145 19.85 6.77 -16.19
CA ALA A 145 20.93 6.19 -16.98
C ALA A 145 21.24 4.75 -16.55
N LEU A 146 21.36 4.53 -15.24
CA LEU A 146 21.56 3.19 -14.70
C LEU A 146 20.37 2.27 -15.02
N GLY A 147 19.14 2.71 -14.76
CA GLY A 147 17.93 1.93 -15.03
C GLY A 147 17.81 1.52 -16.51
N VAL A 148 18.15 2.39 -17.44
CA VAL A 148 18.17 2.06 -18.88
C VAL A 148 19.23 1.01 -19.19
N LEU A 149 20.39 1.09 -18.54
CA LEU A 149 21.52 0.17 -18.76
C LEU A 149 21.22 -1.25 -18.25
N ILE A 150 20.64 -1.35 -17.02
CA ILE A 150 20.41 -2.65 -16.37
C ILE A 150 19.06 -3.28 -16.71
N LYS A 151 18.12 -2.52 -17.26
CA LYS A 151 16.76 -2.97 -17.54
C LYS A 151 16.77 -4.15 -18.54
N PRO A 152 16.12 -5.28 -18.21
CA PRO A 152 15.99 -6.40 -19.15
C PRO A 152 15.17 -6.02 -20.39
N PRO A 153 15.46 -6.61 -21.54
CA PRO A 153 14.62 -6.46 -22.73
C PRO A 153 13.17 -6.88 -22.46
N GLY A 154 12.20 -6.09 -22.93
CA GLY A 154 10.78 -6.40 -22.77
C GLY A 154 10.18 -6.19 -21.37
N ALA A 155 11.00 -5.73 -20.42
CA ALA A 155 10.53 -5.36 -19.08
C ALA A 155 10.52 -3.84 -18.88
N GLY A 156 9.78 -3.38 -17.89
CA GLY A 156 9.82 -2.03 -17.34
C GLY A 156 10.45 -2.04 -15.94
N LEU A 157 11.04 -0.93 -15.54
CA LEU A 157 11.51 -0.70 -14.18
C LEU A 157 10.89 0.58 -13.63
N LEU A 158 10.44 0.52 -12.38
CA LEU A 158 10.13 1.68 -11.58
C LEU A 158 11.17 1.78 -10.46
N ILE A 159 11.89 2.89 -10.43
CA ILE A 159 12.88 3.21 -9.39
C ILE A 159 12.16 3.91 -8.26
N ARG A 160 12.21 3.30 -7.06
CA ARG A 160 11.54 3.79 -5.85
C ARG A 160 12.29 4.96 -5.23
N THR A 161 11.67 5.63 -4.28
CA THR A 161 12.26 6.75 -3.54
C THR A 161 13.48 6.31 -2.74
N GLU A 162 13.43 5.11 -2.21
CA GLU A 162 14.48 4.47 -1.40
C GLU A 162 15.78 4.22 -2.18
N ALA A 163 15.75 4.36 -3.51
CA ALA A 163 16.94 4.28 -4.36
C ALA A 163 17.77 5.57 -4.39
N GLU A 164 17.26 6.68 -3.82
CA GLU A 164 17.98 7.96 -3.79
C GLU A 164 19.28 7.84 -3.00
N GLY A 165 20.41 8.16 -3.63
CA GLY A 165 21.74 8.07 -3.03
C GLY A 165 22.33 6.66 -2.89
N ILE A 166 21.61 5.62 -3.31
CA ILE A 166 22.06 4.22 -3.19
C ILE A 166 23.09 3.90 -4.28
N SER A 167 24.05 3.03 -3.92
CA SER A 167 25.08 2.56 -4.84
C SER A 167 24.52 1.74 -6.00
N GLU A 168 25.20 1.72 -7.12
CA GLU A 168 24.80 0.97 -8.30
C GLU A 168 24.75 -0.54 -8.04
N GLU A 169 25.69 -1.04 -7.25
CA GLU A 169 25.79 -2.47 -6.87
C GLU A 169 24.53 -2.95 -6.16
N LEU A 170 24.04 -2.21 -5.16
CA LEU A 170 22.81 -2.56 -4.43
C LEU A 170 21.55 -2.52 -5.29
N LEU A 171 21.51 -1.60 -6.28
CA LEU A 171 20.41 -1.56 -7.24
C LEU A 171 20.45 -2.75 -8.22
N ILE A 172 21.63 -3.19 -8.60
CA ILE A 172 21.83 -4.39 -9.45
C ILE A 172 21.43 -5.64 -8.66
N ASP A 173 21.87 -5.78 -7.41
CA ASP A 173 21.53 -6.92 -6.55
C ASP A 173 20.02 -7.05 -6.35
N ASP A 174 19.33 -5.91 -6.13
CA ASP A 174 17.86 -5.87 -6.00
C ASP A 174 17.18 -6.33 -7.30
N LEU A 175 17.67 -5.88 -8.47
CA LEU A 175 17.16 -6.32 -9.76
C LEU A 175 17.37 -7.81 -9.99
N GLU A 176 18.55 -8.36 -9.67
CA GLU A 176 18.83 -9.78 -9.81
C GLU A 176 17.93 -10.65 -8.94
N ALA A 177 17.63 -10.20 -7.73
CA ALA A 177 16.67 -10.88 -6.85
C ALA A 177 15.27 -10.91 -7.48
N LEU A 178 14.82 -9.79 -8.04
CA LEU A 178 13.52 -9.68 -8.72
C LEU A 178 13.45 -10.54 -9.98
N LEU A 179 14.56 -10.65 -10.73
CA LEU A 179 14.62 -11.52 -11.91
C LEU A 179 14.54 -13.00 -11.54
N ARG A 180 15.23 -13.43 -10.50
CA ARG A 180 15.11 -14.80 -9.97
C ARG A 180 13.68 -15.12 -9.52
N GLN A 181 13.04 -14.17 -8.84
CA GLN A 181 11.63 -14.31 -8.44
C GLN A 181 10.71 -14.44 -9.66
N TRP A 182 10.90 -13.62 -10.68
CA TRP A 182 10.13 -13.70 -11.91
C TRP A 182 10.31 -15.04 -12.65
N GLU A 183 11.53 -15.53 -12.78
CA GLU A 183 11.84 -16.84 -13.37
C GLU A 183 11.15 -17.98 -12.61
N ALA A 184 11.17 -17.94 -11.28
CA ALA A 184 10.47 -18.92 -10.45
C ALA A 184 8.95 -18.92 -10.68
N ILE A 185 8.33 -17.71 -10.80
CA ILE A 185 6.91 -17.58 -11.12
C ILE A 185 6.60 -18.17 -12.50
N GLN A 186 7.42 -17.91 -13.51
CA GLN A 186 7.23 -18.44 -14.86
C GLN A 186 7.31 -19.96 -14.91
N GLN A 187 8.32 -20.55 -14.27
CA GLN A 187 8.50 -22.01 -14.18
C GLN A 187 7.31 -22.65 -13.44
N ALA A 188 6.88 -22.07 -12.34
CA ALA A 188 5.72 -22.56 -11.61
C ALA A 188 4.43 -22.46 -12.44
N ALA A 189 4.24 -21.37 -13.22
CA ALA A 189 3.07 -21.21 -14.08
C ALA A 189 3.02 -22.25 -15.21
N GLU A 190 4.16 -22.69 -15.75
CA GLU A 190 4.24 -23.70 -16.80
C GLU A 190 3.87 -25.11 -16.28
N THR A 191 4.25 -25.42 -15.05
CA THR A 191 4.10 -26.76 -14.48
C THR A 191 2.84 -26.96 -13.65
N SER A 192 2.21 -25.88 -13.21
CA SER A 192 1.07 -25.93 -12.29
C SER A 192 -0.28 -26.04 -13.00
N VAL A 193 -1.26 -26.56 -12.27
CA VAL A 193 -2.66 -26.63 -12.69
C VAL A 193 -3.43 -25.53 -11.96
N PRO A 194 -4.09 -24.58 -12.69
CA PRO A 194 -4.90 -23.55 -12.07
C PRO A 194 -6.20 -24.12 -11.47
N PRO A 195 -6.77 -23.47 -10.44
CA PRO A 195 -6.28 -22.26 -9.81
C PRO A 195 -5.20 -22.55 -8.76
N VAL A 196 -4.12 -21.74 -8.72
CA VAL A 196 -3.02 -21.92 -7.74
C VAL A 196 -2.29 -20.59 -7.47
N LEU A 197 -1.90 -20.38 -6.22
CA LEU A 197 -1.00 -19.31 -5.80
C LEU A 197 0.42 -19.66 -6.26
N LEU A 198 1.05 -18.76 -7.01
CA LEU A 198 2.42 -18.92 -7.51
C LEU A 198 3.44 -18.14 -6.71
N ASN A 199 3.06 -16.97 -6.21
CA ASN A 199 3.96 -16.12 -5.45
C ASN A 199 3.18 -15.31 -4.42
N ARG A 200 3.72 -15.28 -3.20
CA ARG A 200 3.30 -14.42 -2.10
C ARG A 200 4.54 -13.93 -1.38
N ASP A 201 4.52 -12.68 -0.99
CA ASP A 201 5.53 -12.14 -0.09
C ASP A 201 5.21 -12.62 1.34
N GLU A 202 5.79 -13.77 1.71
CA GLU A 202 5.49 -14.45 2.98
C GLU A 202 6.16 -13.80 4.18
N ASP A 203 7.30 -13.14 3.99
CA ASP A 203 7.99 -12.44 5.06
C ASP A 203 7.30 -11.11 5.37
N PHE A 204 6.44 -11.15 6.40
CA PHE A 204 5.68 -10.00 6.85
C PHE A 204 6.58 -8.84 7.31
N ILE A 205 7.67 -9.14 7.99
CA ILE A 205 8.64 -8.12 8.46
C ILE A 205 9.28 -7.41 7.28
N HIS A 206 9.82 -8.17 6.33
CA HIS A 206 10.44 -7.58 5.13
C HIS A 206 9.48 -6.70 4.35
N ARG A 207 8.22 -7.15 4.19
CA ARG A 207 7.19 -6.36 3.51
C ARG A 207 6.89 -5.06 4.23
N ILE A 208 6.74 -5.10 5.56
CA ILE A 208 6.48 -3.89 6.36
C ILE A 208 7.65 -2.91 6.25
N LEU A 209 8.88 -3.37 6.44
CA LEU A 209 10.05 -2.51 6.36
C LEU A 209 10.22 -1.93 4.96
N ARG A 210 10.09 -2.75 3.91
CA ARG A 210 10.19 -2.31 2.52
C ARG A 210 9.20 -1.19 2.17
N ASP A 211 7.97 -1.28 2.66
CA ASP A 211 6.87 -0.41 2.21
C ASP A 211 6.60 0.78 3.15
N HIS A 212 7.03 0.70 4.42
CA HIS A 212 6.70 1.72 5.43
C HIS A 212 7.91 2.37 6.09
N MET A 213 9.13 1.94 5.78
CA MET A 213 10.34 2.58 6.30
C MET A 213 10.52 3.97 5.71
N GLY A 214 10.61 4.98 6.57
CA GLY A 214 10.86 6.37 6.18
C GLY A 214 12.26 6.85 6.61
N PRO A 215 12.67 8.03 6.15
CA PRO A 215 13.97 8.61 6.50
C PRO A 215 14.09 8.96 8.00
N ASP A 216 12.96 9.15 8.68
CA ASP A 216 12.89 9.50 10.11
C ASP A 216 12.78 8.26 11.01
N LEU A 217 12.95 7.04 10.46
CA LEU A 217 12.87 5.80 11.23
C LEU A 217 13.98 5.74 12.28
N ALA A 218 13.56 5.73 13.55
CA ALA A 218 14.48 5.65 14.69
C ALA A 218 14.44 4.29 15.40
N ARG A 219 13.31 3.57 15.30
CA ARG A 219 13.14 2.31 16.05
C ARG A 219 12.25 1.32 15.30
N VAL A 220 12.62 0.04 15.42
CA VAL A 220 11.77 -1.11 15.02
C VAL A 220 11.62 -2.04 16.22
N VAL A 221 10.38 -2.39 16.56
CA VAL A 221 10.07 -3.31 17.65
C VAL A 221 9.32 -4.51 17.10
N VAL A 222 9.75 -5.71 17.46
CA VAL A 222 9.18 -6.99 17.01
C VAL A 222 8.74 -7.85 18.20
N ASP A 223 7.82 -8.77 17.96
CA ASP A 223 7.29 -9.69 18.99
C ASP A 223 8.08 -10.99 19.16
N ASP A 224 9.17 -11.16 18.40
CA ASP A 224 10.03 -12.35 18.47
C ASP A 224 11.51 -11.92 18.48
N PRO A 225 12.30 -12.32 19.50
CA PRO A 225 13.75 -12.08 19.53
C PRO A 225 14.49 -12.60 18.28
N ALA A 226 14.03 -13.70 17.68
CA ALA A 226 14.62 -14.23 16.44
C ALA A 226 14.42 -13.28 15.24
N ALA A 227 13.37 -12.47 15.26
CA ALA A 227 13.09 -11.50 14.21
C ALA A 227 14.05 -10.31 14.22
N VAL A 228 14.68 -9.98 15.37
CA VAL A 228 15.66 -8.89 15.48
C VAL A 228 16.80 -9.04 14.47
N SER A 229 17.31 -10.27 14.30
CA SER A 229 18.38 -10.55 13.33
C SER A 229 17.92 -10.35 11.88
N ARG A 230 16.65 -10.69 11.54
CA ARG A 230 16.08 -10.49 10.21
C ARG A 230 15.90 -8.99 9.91
N VAL A 231 15.39 -8.23 10.88
CA VAL A 231 15.29 -6.77 10.78
C VAL A 231 16.68 -6.14 10.59
N GLY A 232 17.66 -6.53 11.41
CA GLY A 232 19.04 -6.04 11.31
C GLY A 232 19.67 -6.32 9.95
N SER A 233 19.47 -7.54 9.42
CA SER A 233 19.96 -7.91 8.09
C SER A 233 19.29 -7.09 6.97
N PHE A 234 18.00 -6.79 7.10
CA PHE A 234 17.27 -5.95 6.14
C PHE A 234 17.73 -4.49 6.17
N LEU A 235 17.93 -3.94 7.37
CA LEU A 235 18.37 -2.55 7.53
C LEU A 235 19.79 -2.34 6.98
N GLY A 236 20.68 -3.31 7.16
CA GLY A 236 22.07 -3.22 6.72
C GLY A 236 22.85 -2.11 7.45
N SER A 237 24.06 -1.84 6.96
CA SER A 237 24.93 -0.79 7.53
C SER A 237 24.43 0.64 7.32
N GLU A 238 23.57 0.85 6.31
CA GLU A 238 23.05 2.17 5.93
C GLU A 238 22.09 2.76 6.97
N HIS A 239 21.43 1.89 7.75
CA HIS A 239 20.49 2.27 8.81
C HIS A 239 21.02 1.92 10.21
N GLY A 240 22.32 1.98 10.41
CA GLY A 240 22.98 1.63 11.68
C GLY A 240 22.54 2.45 12.91
N ASN A 241 21.84 3.55 12.71
CA ASN A 241 21.29 4.37 13.79
C ASN A 241 19.89 3.92 14.24
N VAL A 242 19.24 2.96 13.54
CA VAL A 242 17.92 2.44 13.90
C VAL A 242 18.06 1.44 15.04
N VAL A 243 17.37 1.70 16.14
CA VAL A 243 17.32 0.78 17.28
C VAL A 243 16.36 -0.35 16.97
N VAL A 244 16.82 -1.61 17.08
CA VAL A 244 15.98 -2.80 16.88
C VAL A 244 15.85 -3.53 18.21
N GLU A 245 14.60 -3.72 18.64
CA GLU A 245 14.27 -4.33 19.94
C GLU A 245 13.22 -5.44 19.75
N SER A 246 13.22 -6.41 20.68
CA SER A 246 12.15 -7.39 20.79
C SER A 246 11.31 -7.16 22.03
N HIS A 247 10.03 -7.53 21.93
CA HIS A 247 9.09 -7.58 23.02
C HIS A 247 8.51 -9.01 23.06
N ASP A 248 8.59 -9.67 24.22
CA ASP A 248 8.45 -11.12 24.29
C ASP A 248 7.05 -11.69 24.00
N GLU A 249 6.00 -10.87 23.91
CA GLU A 249 4.65 -11.33 23.59
C GLU A 249 3.89 -10.36 22.68
N SER A 250 3.31 -10.88 21.59
CA SER A 250 2.57 -10.08 20.59
C SER A 250 1.40 -9.28 21.19
N THR A 251 0.66 -9.88 22.12
CA THR A 251 -0.50 -9.24 22.76
C THR A 251 -0.09 -8.11 23.69
N GLU A 252 0.96 -8.29 24.47
CA GLU A 252 1.52 -7.25 25.32
C GLU A 252 2.16 -6.12 24.49
N LEU A 253 2.82 -6.47 23.37
CA LEU A 253 3.37 -5.51 22.44
C LEU A 253 2.30 -4.53 21.92
N LEU A 254 1.16 -5.05 21.43
CA LEU A 254 0.07 -4.23 20.92
C LEU A 254 -0.58 -3.34 22.01
N GLU A 255 -0.63 -3.82 23.25
CA GLU A 255 -1.18 -3.05 24.37
C GLU A 255 -0.16 -1.99 24.86
N HIS A 256 1.10 -2.35 24.97
CA HIS A 256 2.19 -1.45 25.39
C HIS A 256 2.27 -0.22 24.48
N TYR A 257 2.20 -0.41 23.16
CA TYR A 257 2.23 0.67 22.18
C TYR A 257 0.84 1.25 21.86
N LYS A 258 -0.20 0.94 22.67
CA LYS A 258 -1.58 1.43 22.52
C LYS A 258 -2.22 1.15 21.15
N ILE A 259 -1.70 0.15 20.44
CA ILE A 259 -2.19 -0.22 19.11
C ILE A 259 -3.63 -0.75 19.19
N ASN A 260 -3.95 -1.55 20.22
CA ASN A 260 -5.32 -2.01 20.46
C ASN A 260 -6.31 -0.86 20.71
N ALA A 261 -5.87 0.20 21.40
CA ALA A 261 -6.68 1.41 21.58
C ALA A 261 -6.91 2.12 20.24
N ALA A 262 -5.85 2.29 19.44
CA ALA A 262 -5.94 2.89 18.11
C ALA A 262 -6.87 2.11 17.17
N ILE A 263 -6.84 0.76 17.21
CA ILE A 263 -7.77 -0.10 16.47
C ILE A 263 -9.22 0.16 16.90
N ARG A 264 -9.49 0.16 18.21
CA ARG A 264 -10.84 0.44 18.74
C ARG A 264 -11.36 1.81 18.32
N ASP A 265 -10.50 2.83 18.38
CA ASP A 265 -10.88 4.20 18.02
C ASP A 265 -11.05 4.35 16.50
N ALA A 266 -10.23 3.69 15.70
CA ALA A 266 -10.38 3.67 14.24
C ALA A 266 -11.68 3.00 13.75
N LEU A 267 -12.31 2.16 14.55
CA LEU A 267 -13.60 1.53 14.25
C LEU A 267 -14.81 2.40 14.63
N ARG A 268 -14.59 3.52 15.33
CA ARG A 268 -15.67 4.46 15.71
C ARG A 268 -15.80 5.55 14.64
N PRO A 269 -17.01 6.01 14.32
CA PRO A 269 -17.21 7.10 13.37
C PRO A 269 -16.68 8.44 13.91
N ARG A 270 -16.79 8.71 15.20
CA ARG A 270 -16.39 9.96 15.84
C ARG A 270 -14.90 9.97 16.21
N VAL A 271 -14.24 11.08 15.89
CA VAL A 271 -12.87 11.40 16.28
C VAL A 271 -12.84 12.77 16.95
N ASP A 272 -12.43 12.82 18.19
CA ASP A 272 -12.32 14.08 18.94
C ASP A 272 -11.03 14.82 18.55
N LEU A 273 -11.11 16.14 18.45
CA LEU A 273 -10.00 17.03 18.16
C LEU A 273 -9.43 17.61 19.47
N PRO A 274 -8.11 17.90 19.53
CA PRO A 274 -7.48 18.45 20.73
C PRO A 274 -8.10 19.74 21.25
N SER A 275 -8.63 20.58 20.36
CA SER A 275 -9.33 21.82 20.72
C SER A 275 -10.68 21.62 21.37
N GLY A 276 -11.29 20.43 21.27
CA GLY A 276 -12.64 20.12 21.76
C GLY A 276 -13.71 20.06 20.68
N GLY A 277 -13.32 20.28 19.40
CA GLY A 277 -14.13 19.94 18.24
C GLY A 277 -14.08 18.43 17.97
N TYR A 278 -14.76 17.97 16.94
CA TYR A 278 -14.73 16.58 16.52
C TYR A 278 -15.11 16.43 15.05
N VAL A 279 -14.71 15.32 14.45
CA VAL A 279 -15.14 14.91 13.12
C VAL A 279 -15.93 13.61 13.18
N ILE A 280 -16.88 13.43 12.27
CA ILE A 280 -17.62 12.19 12.06
C ILE A 280 -17.24 11.64 10.71
N ILE A 281 -16.77 10.40 10.66
CA ILE A 281 -16.32 9.72 9.44
C ILE A 281 -17.26 8.56 9.15
N GLU A 282 -18.01 8.64 8.06
CA GLU A 282 -19.03 7.65 7.69
C GLU A 282 -18.79 7.14 6.26
N PRO A 283 -18.35 5.88 6.11
CA PRO A 283 -18.28 5.26 4.80
C PRO A 283 -19.68 4.88 4.31
N THR A 284 -19.97 5.21 3.06
CA THR A 284 -21.15 4.75 2.34
C THR A 284 -20.75 3.74 1.25
N GLU A 285 -21.71 3.26 0.46
CA GLU A 285 -21.41 2.34 -0.65
C GLU A 285 -20.51 2.98 -1.74
N ALA A 286 -20.67 4.27 -2.01
CA ALA A 286 -20.00 4.95 -3.14
C ALA A 286 -18.89 5.92 -2.71
N LEU A 287 -18.94 6.45 -1.51
CA LEU A 287 -18.02 7.49 -1.03
C LEU A 287 -17.94 7.51 0.50
N THR A 288 -16.95 8.20 1.03
CA THR A 288 -16.87 8.51 2.47
C THR A 288 -17.25 9.96 2.71
N VAL A 289 -18.14 10.19 3.65
CA VAL A 289 -18.53 11.53 4.10
C VAL A 289 -17.87 11.83 5.43
N ILE A 290 -17.36 13.03 5.57
CA ILE A 290 -16.72 13.50 6.81
C ILE A 290 -17.34 14.85 7.18
N ASP A 291 -17.95 14.92 8.36
CA ASP A 291 -18.57 16.12 8.93
C ASP A 291 -17.69 16.71 10.03
N VAL A 292 -17.48 18.02 10.02
CA VAL A 292 -16.62 18.74 10.98
C VAL A 292 -17.47 19.58 11.92
N ASN A 293 -17.27 19.36 13.23
CA ASN A 293 -18.01 20.03 14.30
C ASN A 293 -17.08 20.79 15.26
N SER A 294 -17.41 22.02 15.62
CA SER A 294 -16.63 22.81 16.59
C SER A 294 -16.78 22.33 18.05
N GLY A 295 -17.82 21.54 18.33
CA GLY A 295 -18.08 21.03 19.68
C GLY A 295 -18.20 22.14 20.72
N SER A 296 -17.48 21.99 21.83
CA SER A 296 -17.42 22.94 22.94
C SER A 296 -16.26 23.92 22.85
N PHE A 297 -15.61 24.04 21.69
CA PHE A 297 -14.46 24.94 21.51
C PHE A 297 -14.88 26.41 21.59
N THR A 298 -14.53 27.07 22.69
CA THR A 298 -14.88 28.46 22.98
C THR A 298 -13.70 29.30 23.43
N ARG A 299 -12.47 28.81 23.22
CA ARG A 299 -11.25 29.44 23.76
C ARG A 299 -10.69 30.61 22.97
N SER A 300 -11.19 30.85 21.75
CA SER A 300 -10.70 31.98 20.95
C SER A 300 -11.47 33.28 21.24
N ALA A 301 -10.84 34.39 20.92
CA ALA A 301 -11.38 35.73 21.15
C ALA A 301 -12.61 36.07 20.26
N ASN A 302 -12.79 35.30 19.15
CA ASN A 302 -13.91 35.51 18.24
C ASN A 302 -14.31 34.20 17.52
N ALA A 303 -15.55 34.14 17.09
CA ALA A 303 -16.12 32.97 16.42
C ALA A 303 -15.40 32.60 15.12
N ARG A 304 -14.89 33.59 14.36
CA ARG A 304 -14.18 33.40 13.10
C ARG A 304 -12.87 32.60 13.30
N GLU A 305 -12.08 32.97 14.31
CA GLU A 305 -10.83 32.26 14.62
C GLU A 305 -11.11 30.83 15.11
N THR A 306 -12.20 30.65 15.88
CA THR A 306 -12.64 29.33 16.32
C THR A 306 -12.90 28.41 15.13
N VAL A 307 -13.66 28.87 14.14
CA VAL A 307 -14.02 28.10 12.94
C VAL A 307 -12.77 27.75 12.13
N LEU A 308 -11.91 28.74 11.82
CA LEU A 308 -10.69 28.48 11.06
C LEU A 308 -9.79 27.48 11.77
N TRP A 309 -9.56 27.64 13.06
CA TRP A 309 -8.70 26.75 13.87
C TRP A 309 -9.25 25.32 13.89
N THR A 310 -10.54 25.16 14.13
CA THR A 310 -11.20 23.84 14.11
C THR A 310 -11.08 23.17 12.76
N ASN A 311 -11.30 23.90 11.66
CA ASN A 311 -11.21 23.35 10.31
C ASN A 311 -9.76 22.93 9.96
N VAL A 312 -8.75 23.72 10.31
CA VAL A 312 -7.34 23.37 10.09
C VAL A 312 -6.95 22.13 10.90
N GLU A 313 -7.34 22.07 12.18
CA GLU A 313 -7.09 20.92 13.03
C GLU A 313 -7.80 19.67 12.52
N ALA A 314 -9.05 19.82 12.06
CA ALA A 314 -9.81 18.76 11.42
C ALA A 314 -9.11 18.25 10.14
N ALA A 315 -8.63 19.13 9.27
CA ALA A 315 -7.94 18.74 8.04
C ALA A 315 -6.70 17.86 8.32
N ILE A 316 -5.90 18.23 9.33
CA ILE A 316 -4.72 17.47 9.74
C ILE A 316 -5.14 16.08 10.28
N GLU A 317 -6.13 16.03 11.16
CA GLU A 317 -6.60 14.78 11.74
C GLU A 317 -7.31 13.90 10.71
N ILE A 318 -8.10 14.46 9.79
CA ILE A 318 -8.72 13.73 8.69
C ILE A 318 -7.66 13.05 7.83
N ALA A 319 -6.60 13.75 7.45
CA ALA A 319 -5.50 13.17 6.66
C ALA A 319 -4.88 11.96 7.36
N ARG A 320 -4.68 12.03 8.68
CA ARG A 320 -4.22 10.90 9.50
C ARG A 320 -5.23 9.76 9.53
N GLN A 321 -6.51 10.06 9.75
CA GLN A 321 -7.58 9.07 9.84
C GLN A 321 -7.80 8.33 8.51
N LEU A 322 -7.66 9.01 7.38
CA LEU A 322 -7.73 8.37 6.07
C LEU A 322 -6.64 7.31 5.90
N LYS A 323 -5.42 7.62 6.35
CA LYS A 323 -4.29 6.68 6.33
C LYS A 323 -4.49 5.53 7.34
N LEU A 324 -4.82 5.87 8.59
CA LEU A 324 -5.02 4.92 9.69
C LEU A 324 -6.12 3.89 9.38
N ARG A 325 -7.23 4.33 8.77
CA ARG A 325 -8.39 3.50 8.42
C ARG A 325 -8.31 2.90 7.01
N ASN A 326 -7.24 3.18 6.28
CA ASN A 326 -7.09 2.77 4.87
C ASN A 326 -8.28 3.18 3.99
N ILE A 327 -8.77 4.43 4.16
CA ILE A 327 -9.89 4.97 3.41
C ILE A 327 -9.38 5.56 2.10
N GLY A 328 -9.96 5.12 0.98
CA GLY A 328 -9.68 5.61 -0.36
C GLY A 328 -10.96 5.86 -1.16
N GLY A 329 -10.80 6.23 -2.42
CA GLY A 329 -11.92 6.53 -3.32
C GLY A 329 -12.37 7.99 -3.22
N VAL A 330 -13.69 8.23 -3.37
CA VAL A 330 -14.29 9.57 -3.26
C VAL A 330 -14.51 9.91 -1.81
N ILE A 331 -13.99 11.05 -1.37
CA ILE A 331 -14.11 11.55 0.00
C ILE A 331 -14.68 12.96 -0.06
N ILE A 332 -15.78 13.18 0.65
CA ILE A 332 -16.42 14.49 0.79
C ILE A 332 -16.22 14.95 2.23
N ILE A 333 -15.64 16.13 2.39
CA ILE A 333 -15.45 16.75 3.70
C ILE A 333 -16.33 18.00 3.78
N ASP A 334 -17.22 18.02 4.78
CA ASP A 334 -18.08 19.15 5.10
C ASP A 334 -17.44 19.95 6.22
N PHE A 335 -16.66 20.97 5.83
CA PHE A 335 -16.03 21.89 6.78
C PHE A 335 -17.03 22.90 7.30
N ILE A 336 -16.80 23.41 8.52
CA ILE A 336 -17.62 24.48 9.09
C ILE A 336 -17.52 25.71 8.16
N ASP A 337 -18.68 26.32 7.85
CA ASP A 337 -18.75 27.46 6.96
C ASP A 337 -17.85 28.63 7.36
N MET A 338 -17.13 29.18 6.40
CA MET A 338 -16.22 30.32 6.56
C MET A 338 -16.61 31.45 5.61
N ASP A 339 -17.01 32.60 6.15
CA ASP A 339 -17.38 33.77 5.36
C ASP A 339 -16.19 34.47 4.70
N SER A 340 -15.01 34.34 5.28
CA SER A 340 -13.80 34.99 4.82
C SER A 340 -13.09 34.19 3.74
N ARG A 341 -12.96 34.78 2.53
CA ARG A 341 -12.17 34.19 1.45
C ARG A 341 -10.69 33.95 1.82
N ARG A 342 -10.14 34.79 2.69
CA ARG A 342 -8.77 34.61 3.19
C ARG A 342 -8.66 33.32 4.01
N ASP A 343 -9.65 33.04 4.86
CA ASP A 343 -9.66 31.85 5.72
C ASP A 343 -9.88 30.58 4.88
N GLN A 344 -10.75 30.66 3.84
CA GLN A 344 -10.96 29.58 2.88
C GLN A 344 -9.69 29.24 2.08
N LEU A 345 -8.84 30.23 1.79
CA LEU A 345 -7.56 30.02 1.10
C LEU A 345 -6.46 29.51 2.02
N GLN A 346 -6.61 29.73 3.32
CA GLN A 346 -5.65 29.24 4.32
C GLN A 346 -5.90 27.77 4.66
N LEU A 347 -7.17 27.32 4.64
CA LEU A 347 -7.57 25.93 4.80
C LEU A 347 -7.21 25.12 3.55
#